data_c879e37e2ecc8213759f948beb390fd6
#
_entry.id   c879e37e2ecc8213759f948beb390fd6
#
_cell.length_a   1.000
_cell.length_b   1.000
_cell.length_c   1.000
_cell.angle_alpha   90.00
_cell.angle_beta   90.00
_cell.angle_gamma   90.00
#
_symmetry.space_group_name_H-M   'P 1'
#
loop_
_entity.id
_entity.type
_entity.pdbx_description
1 polymer ?
#
loop_
_entity_poly.entity_id
_entity_poly.type
_entity_poly.pdbx_seq_one_letter_code
_entity_poly.pdbx_strand_id
1 'polypeptide(L)'
;MPVATNTTWNQTALICFLGTLVGFGPLSIDMYLPSLPTIAKALHTSIEWVQLSVSTFLTGFCVGMLFYGPLSDKYGRRIILLIGMAIYIVASIACSIATSIEQLLVARFLQAFGGGVGPVLGRAIVRDSFPPQRITHVLSMMQLVTMLAPLLAPFIGGIVLLWFGWETQFLLLALIGVVCWLIAYFFLAETNQDRHQRPLNLGTFFQAYCGILKQPQSFGNILCLSAMFGGMFAYVAGTPFVYIDYFHIPPQDYGFYFGINVVGIVLATLINNYCVKRYAVQRVLMAEMGLVALAGMAFFLADPDSLFAIMLPLFTFVGLTGAITPNVMTSLLKQHSHAAGAAMALAASMQFAGGFVASGALSYFFNNSPQTMLWVISTCAGVAIVGFMITLKPNSISS
;
A
#
# COMPACT_ATOMS: atom_id res chain seq x y z
N MET A 1 -2.11 19.63 -29.84
CA MET A 1 -2.94 20.76 -29.37
C MET A 1 -3.13 20.59 -27.87
N PRO A 2 -2.93 21.61 -27.03
CA PRO A 2 -3.23 21.47 -25.60
C PRO A 2 -4.73 21.29 -25.44
N VAL A 3 -5.13 20.16 -24.88
CA VAL A 3 -6.52 19.87 -24.54
C VAL A 3 -6.96 20.89 -23.50
N ALA A 4 -7.87 21.78 -23.89
CA ALA A 4 -8.53 22.68 -22.98
C ALA A 4 -9.30 21.82 -21.96
N THR A 5 -8.71 21.65 -20.80
CA THR A 5 -9.41 21.06 -19.64
C THR A 5 -10.47 22.06 -19.22
N ASN A 6 -11.75 21.79 -19.56
CA ASN A 6 -12.91 22.43 -18.95
C ASN A 6 -13.04 22.00 -17.46
N THR A 7 -11.95 21.92 -16.75
CA THR A 7 -11.95 21.70 -15.31
C THR A 7 -11.85 23.06 -14.63
N THR A 8 -12.91 23.44 -13.94
CA THR A 8 -12.99 24.61 -13.04
C THR A 8 -12.01 24.53 -11.86
N TRP A 9 -11.11 23.54 -11.87
CA TRP A 9 -10.18 23.26 -10.78
C TRP A 9 -8.95 24.15 -10.84
N ASN A 10 -8.60 24.73 -9.69
CA ASN A 10 -7.23 25.14 -9.44
C ASN A 10 -6.32 23.87 -9.43
N GLN A 11 -5.21 23.90 -10.14
CA GLN A 11 -4.28 22.77 -10.26
C GLN A 11 -3.89 22.19 -8.90
N THR A 12 -3.64 23.03 -7.90
CA THR A 12 -3.32 22.62 -6.53
C THR A 12 -4.47 21.84 -5.89
N ALA A 13 -5.71 22.31 -6.04
CA ALA A 13 -6.88 21.63 -5.49
C ALA A 13 -7.06 20.22 -6.10
N LEU A 14 -6.85 20.09 -7.41
CA LEU A 14 -6.89 18.78 -8.07
C LEU A 14 -5.79 17.86 -7.55
N ILE A 15 -4.56 18.34 -7.37
CA ILE A 15 -3.45 17.54 -6.83
C ILE A 15 -3.76 17.08 -5.40
N CYS A 16 -4.26 17.97 -4.53
CA CYS A 16 -4.66 17.61 -3.17
C CYS A 16 -5.77 16.57 -3.17
N PHE A 17 -6.81 16.76 -3.99
CA PHE A 17 -7.91 15.81 -4.12
C PHE A 17 -7.43 14.42 -4.58
N LEU A 18 -6.65 14.35 -5.65
CA LEU A 18 -6.11 13.09 -6.16
C LEU A 18 -5.14 12.44 -5.17
N GLY A 19 -4.33 13.23 -4.46
CA GLY A 19 -3.45 12.75 -3.39
C GLY A 19 -4.24 12.14 -2.23
N THR A 20 -5.35 12.76 -1.83
CA THR A 20 -6.27 12.23 -0.80
C THR A 20 -6.89 10.90 -1.26
N LEU A 21 -7.33 10.79 -2.52
CA LEU A 21 -7.85 9.54 -3.06
C LEU A 21 -6.81 8.40 -3.02
N VAL A 22 -5.57 8.69 -3.36
CA VAL A 22 -4.47 7.71 -3.25
C VAL A 22 -4.21 7.33 -1.79
N GLY A 23 -4.42 8.27 -0.86
CA GLY A 23 -4.26 8.09 0.58
C GLY A 23 -5.34 7.23 1.25
N PHE A 24 -6.46 6.89 0.57
CA PHE A 24 -7.51 6.07 1.18
C PHE A 24 -7.03 4.72 1.69
N GLY A 25 -6.12 4.06 0.95
CA GLY A 25 -5.54 2.79 1.37
C GLY A 25 -4.82 2.89 2.72
N PRO A 26 -3.72 3.66 2.80
CA PRO A 26 -3.02 3.90 4.06
C PRO A 26 -3.93 4.42 5.17
N LEU A 27 -4.76 5.41 4.88
CA LEU A 27 -5.66 5.98 5.88
C LEU A 27 -6.59 4.93 6.50
N SER A 28 -7.18 4.05 5.66
CA SER A 28 -8.10 3.00 6.10
C SER A 28 -7.40 1.86 6.85
N ILE A 29 -6.11 1.67 6.66
CA ILE A 29 -5.31 0.68 7.39
C ILE A 29 -4.81 1.30 8.68
N ASP A 30 -4.09 2.41 8.59
CA ASP A 30 -3.28 2.92 9.68
C ASP A 30 -4.12 3.54 10.81
N MET A 31 -5.27 4.16 10.48
CA MET A 31 -6.18 4.72 11.48
C MET A 31 -6.86 3.65 12.36
N TYR A 32 -7.06 2.47 11.82
CA TYR A 32 -7.71 1.36 12.49
C TYR A 32 -6.75 0.54 13.38
N LEU A 33 -5.43 0.60 13.14
CA LEU A 33 -4.42 -0.23 13.82
C LEU A 33 -4.49 -0.15 15.35
N PRO A 34 -4.56 1.03 16.00
CA PRO A 34 -4.61 1.11 17.46
C PRO A 34 -5.82 0.40 18.08
N SER A 35 -6.86 0.16 17.29
CA SER A 35 -8.12 -0.44 17.74
C SER A 35 -8.15 -1.96 17.63
N LEU A 36 -7.18 -2.60 16.97
CA LEU A 36 -7.20 -4.06 16.76
C LEU A 36 -7.37 -4.85 18.07
N PRO A 37 -6.62 -4.57 19.15
CA PRO A 37 -6.81 -5.27 20.40
C PRO A 37 -8.19 -5.05 21.04
N THR A 38 -8.74 -3.84 20.93
CA THR A 38 -10.06 -3.48 21.43
C THR A 38 -11.16 -4.21 20.67
N ILE A 39 -11.03 -4.32 19.33
CA ILE A 39 -11.97 -5.04 18.47
C ILE A 39 -11.99 -6.54 18.81
N ALA A 40 -10.84 -7.15 19.08
CA ALA A 40 -10.77 -8.54 19.50
C ALA A 40 -11.63 -8.79 20.75
N LYS A 41 -11.55 -7.89 21.73
CA LYS A 41 -12.36 -7.94 22.96
C LYS A 41 -13.84 -7.64 22.69
N ALA A 42 -14.13 -6.62 21.88
CA ALA A 42 -15.51 -6.18 21.60
C ALA A 42 -16.31 -7.22 20.80
N LEU A 43 -15.67 -7.89 19.83
CA LEU A 43 -16.31 -8.92 19.01
C LEU A 43 -16.14 -10.34 19.59
N HIS A 44 -15.61 -10.47 20.83
CA HIS A 44 -15.38 -11.75 21.50
C HIS A 44 -14.67 -12.78 20.61
N THR A 45 -13.63 -12.33 19.91
CA THR A 45 -12.87 -13.14 18.95
C THR A 45 -11.39 -13.17 19.32
N SER A 46 -10.64 -14.09 18.70
CA SER A 46 -9.21 -14.17 18.92
C SER A 46 -8.44 -13.12 18.10
N ILE A 47 -7.22 -12.84 18.55
CA ILE A 47 -6.32 -11.86 17.92
C ILE A 47 -6.03 -12.23 16.46
N GLU A 48 -5.88 -13.52 16.16
CA GLU A 48 -5.60 -14.03 14.82
C GLU A 48 -6.67 -13.63 13.81
N TRP A 49 -7.95 -13.74 14.21
CA TRP A 49 -9.07 -13.33 13.35
C TRP A 49 -9.09 -11.83 13.09
N VAL A 50 -8.73 -11.02 14.08
CA VAL A 50 -8.67 -9.56 13.90
C VAL A 50 -7.47 -9.17 13.04
N GLN A 51 -6.32 -9.82 13.19
CA GLN A 51 -5.17 -9.63 12.29
C GLN A 51 -5.52 -10.00 10.84
N LEU A 52 -6.34 -11.06 10.65
CA LEU A 52 -6.81 -11.47 9.34
C LEU A 52 -7.62 -10.37 8.63
N SER A 53 -8.22 -9.43 9.36
CA SER A 53 -8.93 -8.29 8.77
C SER A 53 -8.01 -7.36 7.97
N VAL A 54 -6.75 -7.21 8.39
CA VAL A 54 -5.74 -6.49 7.62
C VAL A 54 -5.41 -7.24 6.33
N SER A 55 -5.21 -8.57 6.42
CA SER A 55 -4.96 -9.42 5.26
C SER A 55 -6.12 -9.38 4.25
N THR A 56 -7.35 -9.43 4.75
CA THR A 56 -8.57 -9.36 3.95
C THR A 56 -8.69 -8.03 3.23
N PHE A 57 -8.36 -6.93 3.91
CA PHE A 57 -8.28 -5.61 3.30
C PHE A 57 -7.25 -5.57 2.17
N LEU A 58 -6.03 -6.08 2.39
CA LEU A 58 -4.98 -6.10 1.37
C LEU A 58 -5.40 -6.93 0.14
N THR A 59 -6.13 -8.03 0.35
CA THR A 59 -6.70 -8.84 -0.74
C THR A 59 -7.71 -8.04 -1.57
N GLY A 60 -8.66 -7.39 -0.91
CA GLY A 60 -9.66 -6.55 -1.58
C GLY A 60 -9.00 -5.42 -2.38
N PHE A 61 -7.97 -4.79 -1.82
CA PHE A 61 -7.22 -3.72 -2.46
C PHE A 61 -6.44 -4.21 -3.69
N CYS A 62 -5.76 -5.35 -3.57
CA CYS A 62 -5.06 -6.01 -4.67
C CYS A 62 -6.01 -6.32 -5.82
N VAL A 63 -7.14 -6.98 -5.53
CA VAL A 63 -8.16 -7.32 -6.54
C VAL A 63 -8.71 -6.06 -7.19
N GLY A 64 -9.11 -5.06 -6.40
CA GLY A 64 -9.62 -3.79 -6.93
C GLY A 64 -8.64 -3.12 -7.89
N MET A 65 -7.37 -3.03 -7.53
CA MET A 65 -6.35 -2.40 -8.37
C MET A 65 -6.15 -3.10 -9.72
N LEU A 66 -6.32 -4.42 -9.80
CA LEU A 66 -6.20 -5.17 -11.06
C LEU A 66 -7.33 -4.85 -12.04
N PHE A 67 -8.54 -4.59 -11.53
CA PHE A 67 -9.73 -4.41 -12.37
C PHE A 67 -10.03 -2.95 -12.72
N TYR A 68 -9.77 -2.00 -11.83
CA TYR A 68 -10.16 -0.60 -12.05
C TYR A 68 -9.46 0.06 -13.24
N GLY A 69 -8.22 -0.32 -13.56
CA GLY A 69 -7.50 0.19 -14.72
C GLY A 69 -8.28 -0.07 -16.03
N PRO A 70 -8.44 -1.34 -16.44
CA PRO A 70 -9.18 -1.72 -17.64
C PRO A 70 -10.63 -1.22 -17.66
N LEU A 71 -11.33 -1.30 -16.51
CA LEU A 71 -12.71 -0.83 -16.43
C LEU A 71 -12.82 0.67 -16.71
N SER A 72 -11.93 1.46 -16.16
CA SER A 72 -11.94 2.90 -16.36
C SER A 72 -11.45 3.33 -17.74
N ASP A 73 -10.65 2.52 -18.40
CA ASP A 73 -10.29 2.74 -19.80
C ASP A 73 -11.50 2.60 -20.73
N LYS A 74 -12.42 1.69 -20.43
CA LYS A 74 -13.61 1.44 -21.22
C LYS A 74 -14.79 2.34 -20.86
N TYR A 75 -15.10 2.44 -19.56
CA TYR A 75 -16.34 3.09 -19.10
C TYR A 75 -16.13 4.56 -18.71
N GLY A 76 -14.89 5.02 -18.63
CA GLY A 76 -14.53 6.37 -18.22
C GLY A 76 -14.01 6.43 -16.79
N ARG A 77 -13.12 7.40 -16.52
CA ARG A 77 -12.48 7.58 -15.21
C ARG A 77 -13.48 7.99 -14.14
N ARG A 78 -14.33 8.99 -14.46
CA ARG A 78 -15.27 9.57 -13.51
C ARG A 78 -16.28 8.54 -12.99
N ILE A 79 -16.94 7.78 -13.87
CA ILE A 79 -18.00 6.86 -13.45
C ILE A 79 -17.44 5.71 -12.61
N ILE A 80 -16.29 5.15 -12.98
CA ILE A 80 -15.65 4.07 -12.23
C ILE A 80 -15.15 4.57 -10.88
N LEU A 81 -14.61 5.79 -10.80
CA LEU A 81 -14.25 6.42 -9.54
C LEU A 81 -15.46 6.55 -8.59
N LEU A 82 -16.58 7.06 -9.09
CA LEU A 82 -17.79 7.24 -8.30
C LEU A 82 -18.37 5.91 -7.79
N ILE A 83 -18.36 4.87 -8.63
CA ILE A 83 -18.81 3.53 -8.22
C ILE A 83 -17.88 2.94 -7.15
N GLY A 84 -16.56 2.97 -7.36
CA GLY A 84 -15.60 2.44 -6.39
C GLY A 84 -15.68 3.15 -5.05
N MET A 85 -15.81 4.49 -5.05
CA MET A 85 -15.98 5.26 -3.83
C MET A 85 -17.33 5.01 -3.14
N ALA A 86 -18.41 4.79 -3.89
CA ALA A 86 -19.70 4.41 -3.31
C ALA A 86 -19.60 3.05 -2.59
N ILE A 87 -18.93 2.07 -3.19
CA ILE A 87 -18.65 0.79 -2.54
C ILE A 87 -17.83 1.01 -1.25
N TYR A 88 -16.79 1.83 -1.30
CA TYR A 88 -15.96 2.17 -0.14
C TYR A 88 -16.79 2.77 1.01
N ILE A 89 -17.67 3.73 0.71
CA ILE A 89 -18.52 4.41 1.70
C ILE A 89 -19.47 3.41 2.36
N VAL A 90 -20.22 2.64 1.57
CA VAL A 90 -21.18 1.65 2.07
C VAL A 90 -20.46 0.59 2.91
N ALA A 91 -19.32 0.10 2.45
CA ALA A 91 -18.55 -0.88 3.19
C ALA A 91 -17.92 -0.30 4.47
N SER A 92 -17.54 0.97 4.49
CA SER A 92 -17.06 1.65 5.70
C SER A 92 -18.17 1.74 6.76
N ILE A 93 -19.40 2.08 6.33
CA ILE A 93 -20.56 2.05 7.23
C ILE A 93 -20.82 0.61 7.71
N ALA A 94 -20.74 -0.39 6.83
CA ALA A 94 -20.90 -1.79 7.22
C ALA A 94 -19.84 -2.23 8.25
N CYS A 95 -18.59 -1.76 8.14
CA CYS A 95 -17.56 -2.01 9.15
C CYS A 95 -17.95 -1.43 10.52
N SER A 96 -18.56 -0.25 10.57
CA SER A 96 -18.91 0.43 11.82
C SER A 96 -20.05 -0.23 12.58
N ILE A 97 -20.93 -0.98 11.90
CA ILE A 97 -22.08 -1.68 12.49
C ILE A 97 -21.86 -3.20 12.59
N ALA A 98 -20.65 -3.67 12.30
CA ALA A 98 -20.32 -5.09 12.37
C ALA A 98 -20.41 -5.61 13.82
N THR A 99 -21.17 -6.69 14.03
CA THR A 99 -21.38 -7.34 15.32
C THR A 99 -20.65 -8.67 15.44
N SER A 100 -20.03 -9.14 14.34
CA SER A 100 -19.19 -10.33 14.33
C SER A 100 -17.95 -10.10 13.49
N ILE A 101 -16.92 -10.93 13.71
CA ILE A 101 -15.65 -10.81 12.96
C ILE A 101 -15.85 -11.15 11.48
N GLU A 102 -16.72 -12.08 11.13
CA GLU A 102 -17.01 -12.47 9.74
C GLU A 102 -17.62 -11.30 8.97
N GLN A 103 -18.57 -10.57 9.60
CA GLN A 103 -19.15 -9.36 9.01
C GLN A 103 -18.06 -8.31 8.78
N LEU A 104 -17.19 -8.09 9.75
CA LEU A 104 -16.07 -7.16 9.64
C LEU A 104 -15.12 -7.56 8.50
N LEU A 105 -14.75 -8.85 8.39
CA LEU A 105 -13.87 -9.34 7.33
C LEU A 105 -14.45 -9.07 5.94
N VAL A 106 -15.73 -9.41 5.72
CA VAL A 106 -16.41 -9.16 4.43
C VAL A 106 -16.48 -7.66 4.14
N ALA A 107 -16.88 -6.86 5.13
CA ALA A 107 -16.96 -5.42 4.97
C ALA A 107 -15.57 -4.79 4.67
N ARG A 108 -14.50 -5.26 5.32
CA ARG A 108 -13.12 -4.82 5.08
C ARG A 108 -12.64 -5.18 3.66
N PHE A 109 -12.99 -6.37 3.16
CA PHE A 109 -12.70 -6.72 1.77
C PHE A 109 -13.37 -5.75 0.78
N LEU A 110 -14.68 -5.50 0.97
CA LEU A 110 -15.44 -4.60 0.10
C LEU A 110 -14.95 -3.14 0.21
N GLN A 111 -14.62 -2.69 1.43
CA GLN A 111 -14.05 -1.38 1.68
C GLN A 111 -12.75 -1.20 0.90
N ALA A 112 -11.86 -2.19 0.98
CA ALA A 112 -10.58 -2.17 0.29
C ALA A 112 -10.75 -2.28 -1.23
N PHE A 113 -11.65 -3.15 -1.69
CA PHE A 113 -11.99 -3.25 -3.11
C PHE A 113 -12.44 -1.88 -3.64
N GLY A 114 -13.38 -1.20 -2.96
CA GLY A 114 -13.81 0.14 -3.33
C GLY A 114 -12.68 1.17 -3.28
N GLY A 115 -11.88 1.18 -2.19
CA GLY A 115 -10.77 2.11 -1.99
C GLY A 115 -9.62 1.98 -3.00
N GLY A 116 -9.42 0.78 -3.56
CA GLY A 116 -8.42 0.53 -4.61
C GLY A 116 -8.62 1.35 -5.89
N VAL A 117 -9.79 1.94 -6.08
CA VAL A 117 -10.06 2.87 -7.19
C VAL A 117 -9.19 4.12 -7.13
N GLY A 118 -8.90 4.63 -5.92
CA GLY A 118 -8.16 5.88 -5.69
C GLY A 118 -6.75 5.88 -6.31
N PRO A 119 -5.84 4.97 -5.92
CA PRO A 119 -4.47 4.97 -6.45
C PRO A 119 -4.38 4.62 -7.94
N VAL A 120 -5.33 3.85 -8.49
CA VAL A 120 -5.36 3.51 -9.92
C VAL A 120 -5.81 4.70 -10.74
N LEU A 121 -6.99 5.25 -10.41
CA LEU A 121 -7.58 6.33 -11.19
C LEU A 121 -6.91 7.68 -10.89
N GLY A 122 -6.43 7.91 -9.68
CA GLY A 122 -5.68 9.11 -9.35
C GLY A 122 -4.49 9.32 -10.29
N ARG A 123 -3.67 8.27 -10.50
CA ARG A 123 -2.54 8.31 -11.43
C ARG A 123 -2.98 8.39 -12.90
N ALA A 124 -4.08 7.73 -13.26
CA ALA A 124 -4.62 7.77 -14.61
C ALA A 124 -5.14 9.18 -14.96
N ILE A 125 -5.90 9.81 -14.06
CA ILE A 125 -6.42 11.18 -14.23
C ILE A 125 -5.28 12.19 -14.37
N VAL A 126 -4.18 12.06 -13.59
CA VAL A 126 -2.99 12.91 -13.76
C VAL A 126 -2.42 12.77 -15.17
N ARG A 127 -2.27 11.55 -15.66
CA ARG A 127 -1.74 11.28 -16.99
C ARG A 127 -2.62 11.83 -18.11
N ASP A 128 -3.95 11.80 -17.88
CA ASP A 128 -4.94 12.29 -18.86
C ASP A 128 -5.08 13.83 -18.81
N SER A 129 -4.78 14.48 -17.66
CA SER A 129 -5.06 15.90 -17.39
C SER A 129 -3.84 16.82 -17.51
N PHE A 130 -2.61 16.29 -17.41
CA PHE A 130 -1.39 17.09 -17.39
C PHE A 130 -0.46 16.78 -18.56
N PRO A 131 0.28 17.77 -19.09
CA PRO A 131 1.26 17.54 -20.14
C PRO A 131 2.41 16.65 -19.62
N PRO A 132 3.03 15.82 -20.50
CA PRO A 132 4.04 14.83 -20.11
C PRO A 132 5.17 15.39 -19.23
N GLN A 133 5.59 16.63 -19.48
CA GLN A 133 6.67 17.31 -18.74
C GLN A 133 6.31 17.60 -17.27
N ARG A 134 5.03 17.69 -16.94
CA ARG A 134 4.54 17.99 -15.58
C ARG A 134 4.08 16.77 -14.80
N ILE A 135 3.83 15.63 -15.45
CA ILE A 135 3.30 14.41 -14.82
C ILE A 135 4.14 14.01 -13.61
N THR A 136 5.46 13.93 -13.76
CA THR A 136 6.37 13.53 -12.68
C THR A 136 6.26 14.47 -11.47
N HIS A 137 6.21 15.77 -11.71
CA HIS A 137 6.07 16.76 -10.64
C HIS A 137 4.73 16.62 -9.90
N VAL A 138 3.62 16.46 -10.64
CA VAL A 138 2.29 16.29 -10.07
C VAL A 138 2.18 15.00 -9.25
N LEU A 139 2.71 13.87 -9.76
CA LEU A 139 2.75 12.61 -9.03
C LEU A 139 3.59 12.72 -7.75
N SER A 140 4.69 13.48 -7.77
CA SER A 140 5.49 13.73 -6.57
C SER A 140 4.73 14.55 -5.53
N MET A 141 3.98 15.57 -5.95
CA MET A 141 3.13 16.35 -5.03
C MET A 141 2.00 15.49 -4.44
N MET A 142 1.35 14.65 -5.25
CA MET A 142 0.36 13.69 -4.75
C MET A 142 0.97 12.73 -3.72
N GLN A 143 2.19 12.25 -3.96
CA GLN A 143 2.87 11.36 -3.03
C GLN A 143 3.15 12.04 -1.69
N LEU A 144 3.47 13.34 -1.66
CA LEU A 144 3.63 14.09 -0.41
C LEU A 144 2.32 14.13 0.37
N VAL A 145 1.18 14.38 -0.30
CA VAL A 145 -0.14 14.34 0.34
C VAL A 145 -0.44 12.94 0.89
N THR A 146 -0.15 11.89 0.10
CA THR A 146 -0.38 10.50 0.52
C THR A 146 0.46 10.11 1.73
N MET A 147 1.69 10.63 1.87
CA MET A 147 2.58 10.34 3.00
C MET A 147 2.09 10.93 4.34
N LEU A 148 1.16 11.90 4.31
CA LEU A 148 0.55 12.39 5.54
C LEU A 148 -0.37 11.34 6.18
N ALA A 149 -0.97 10.45 5.40
CA ALA A 149 -1.88 9.44 5.91
C ALA A 149 -1.21 8.49 6.93
N PRO A 150 -0.12 7.76 6.64
CA PRO A 150 0.52 6.90 7.62
C PRO A 150 1.16 7.65 8.80
N LEU A 151 1.46 8.94 8.63
CA LEU A 151 1.97 9.76 9.73
C LEU A 151 0.87 10.16 10.70
N LEU A 152 -0.30 10.59 10.21
CA LEU A 152 -1.37 11.16 11.03
C LEU A 152 -2.42 10.13 11.43
N ALA A 153 -2.69 9.13 10.58
CA ALA A 153 -3.79 8.20 10.79
C ALA A 153 -3.72 7.41 12.10
N PRO A 154 -2.57 6.85 12.53
CA PRO A 154 -2.50 6.14 13.81
C PRO A 154 -2.77 7.04 15.02
N PHE A 155 -2.32 8.31 14.97
CA PHE A 155 -2.60 9.29 16.04
C PHE A 155 -4.09 9.60 16.10
N ILE A 156 -4.70 9.92 14.95
CA ILE A 156 -6.13 10.19 14.86
C ILE A 156 -6.91 8.98 15.35
N GLY A 157 -6.51 7.79 14.90
CA GLY A 157 -7.12 6.52 15.29
C GLY A 157 -7.06 6.28 16.81
N GLY A 158 -5.90 6.49 17.45
CA GLY A 158 -5.74 6.36 18.88
C GLY A 158 -6.61 7.34 19.69
N ILE A 159 -6.69 8.60 19.23
CA ILE A 159 -7.53 9.62 19.86
C ILE A 159 -9.02 9.30 19.69
N VAL A 160 -9.44 8.91 18.47
CA VAL A 160 -10.83 8.54 18.18
C VAL A 160 -11.25 7.30 19.00
N LEU A 161 -10.36 6.31 19.12
CA LEU A 161 -10.61 5.13 19.95
C LEU A 161 -10.85 5.51 21.41
N LEU A 162 -10.05 6.42 21.95
CA LEU A 162 -10.13 6.83 23.36
C LEU A 162 -11.46 7.50 23.72
N TRP A 163 -12.00 8.33 22.81
CA TRP A 163 -13.18 9.17 23.09
C TRP A 163 -14.48 8.60 22.55
N PHE A 164 -14.45 7.90 21.42
CA PHE A 164 -15.66 7.54 20.66
C PHE A 164 -15.78 6.04 20.32
N GLY A 165 -14.78 5.24 20.61
CA GLY A 165 -14.76 3.82 20.26
C GLY A 165 -14.25 3.54 18.83
N TRP A 166 -14.06 2.25 18.53
CA TRP A 166 -13.47 1.79 17.27
C TRP A 166 -14.41 1.94 16.07
N GLU A 167 -15.71 1.87 16.26
CA GLU A 167 -16.75 1.99 15.25
C GLU A 167 -16.70 3.37 14.57
N THR A 168 -16.42 4.41 15.36
CA THR A 168 -16.37 5.80 14.89
C THR A 168 -15.24 6.03 13.89
N GLN A 169 -14.17 5.25 13.94
CA GLN A 169 -13.09 5.34 12.94
C GLN A 169 -13.60 5.01 11.53
N PHE A 170 -14.44 3.99 11.41
CA PHE A 170 -15.05 3.63 10.12
C PHE A 170 -16.08 4.67 9.66
N LEU A 171 -16.84 5.28 10.58
CA LEU A 171 -17.75 6.37 10.25
C LEU A 171 -16.97 7.61 9.77
N LEU A 172 -15.83 7.92 10.38
CA LEU A 172 -14.97 9.01 9.92
C LEU A 172 -14.41 8.74 8.51
N LEU A 173 -13.99 7.50 8.23
CA LEU A 173 -13.58 7.10 6.89
C LEU A 173 -14.72 7.20 5.88
N ALA A 174 -15.93 6.79 6.26
CA ALA A 174 -17.12 6.94 5.41
C ALA A 174 -17.41 8.41 5.13
N LEU A 175 -17.32 9.30 6.13
CA LEU A 175 -17.51 10.74 5.98
C LEU A 175 -16.50 11.37 5.01
N ILE A 176 -15.20 11.04 5.17
CA ILE A 176 -14.16 11.47 4.23
C ILE A 176 -14.48 10.95 2.82
N GLY A 177 -14.91 9.70 2.71
CA GLY A 177 -15.35 9.09 1.45
C GLY A 177 -16.50 9.86 0.80
N VAL A 178 -17.55 10.22 1.57
CA VAL A 178 -18.69 11.00 1.09
C VAL A 178 -18.25 12.37 0.59
N VAL A 179 -17.41 13.08 1.35
CA VAL A 179 -16.89 14.40 0.94
C VAL A 179 -16.13 14.27 -0.39
N CYS A 180 -15.22 13.32 -0.51
CA CYS A 180 -14.49 13.11 -1.75
C CYS A 180 -15.40 12.65 -2.90
N TRP A 181 -16.42 11.83 -2.63
CA TRP A 181 -17.41 11.42 -3.62
C TRP A 181 -18.20 12.62 -4.15
N LEU A 182 -18.69 13.50 -3.27
CA LEU A 182 -19.39 14.72 -3.66
C LEU A 182 -18.49 15.66 -4.47
N ILE A 183 -17.24 15.81 -4.07
CA ILE A 183 -16.24 16.58 -4.82
C ILE A 183 -16.06 16.00 -6.21
N ALA A 184 -15.90 14.66 -6.34
CA ALA A 184 -15.79 14.00 -7.63
C ALA A 184 -17.05 14.15 -8.47
N TYR A 185 -18.22 14.03 -7.84
CA TYR A 185 -19.51 14.14 -8.53
C TYR A 185 -19.75 15.51 -9.12
N PHE A 186 -19.51 16.58 -8.36
CA PHE A 186 -19.80 17.93 -8.82
C PHE A 186 -18.71 18.56 -9.66
N PHE A 187 -17.45 18.23 -9.41
CA PHE A 187 -16.33 18.97 -9.98
C PHE A 187 -15.45 18.17 -10.93
N LEU A 188 -15.40 16.84 -10.84
CA LEU A 188 -14.54 16.05 -11.72
C LEU A 188 -15.22 15.82 -13.06
N ALA A 189 -14.66 16.37 -14.14
CA ALA A 189 -15.06 16.06 -15.51
C ALA A 189 -14.49 14.68 -15.95
N GLU A 190 -15.10 14.08 -16.98
CA GLU A 190 -14.53 12.89 -17.59
C GLU A 190 -13.22 13.24 -18.31
N THR A 191 -12.15 12.52 -17.97
CA THR A 191 -10.82 12.79 -18.52
C THR A 191 -10.43 11.85 -19.65
N ASN A 192 -11.08 10.68 -19.77
CA ASN A 192 -10.82 9.73 -20.82
C ASN A 192 -11.71 9.99 -22.04
N GLN A 193 -11.19 10.69 -23.04
CA GLN A 193 -11.91 11.02 -24.27
C GLN A 193 -12.02 9.82 -25.23
N ASP A 194 -11.10 8.86 -25.17
CA ASP A 194 -11.01 7.71 -26.07
C ASP A 194 -11.75 6.46 -25.55
N ARG A 195 -12.55 6.59 -24.51
CA ARG A 195 -13.22 5.47 -23.81
C ARG A 195 -14.03 4.55 -24.72
N HIS A 196 -14.66 5.10 -25.76
CA HIS A 196 -15.53 4.34 -26.68
C HIS A 196 -14.77 3.56 -27.76
N GLN A 197 -13.49 3.85 -27.97
CA GLN A 197 -12.66 3.24 -29.02
C GLN A 197 -11.89 2.01 -28.53
N ARG A 198 -11.80 1.77 -27.22
CA ARG A 198 -11.03 0.68 -26.65
C ARG A 198 -11.91 -0.50 -26.25
N PRO A 199 -11.80 -1.66 -26.91
CA PRO A 199 -12.52 -2.86 -26.48
C PRO A 199 -11.98 -3.31 -25.12
N LEU A 200 -12.89 -3.70 -24.22
CA LEU A 200 -12.51 -4.35 -22.96
C LEU A 200 -12.06 -5.78 -23.29
N ASN A 201 -10.78 -6.02 -23.27
CA ASN A 201 -10.24 -7.35 -23.41
C ASN A 201 -9.40 -7.70 -22.18
N LEU A 202 -10.08 -8.17 -21.12
CA LEU A 202 -9.41 -8.62 -19.89
C LEU A 202 -8.39 -9.72 -20.17
N GLY A 203 -8.64 -10.59 -21.16
CA GLY A 203 -7.71 -11.63 -21.56
C GLY A 203 -6.35 -11.07 -22.02
N THR A 204 -6.35 -9.99 -22.79
CA THR A 204 -5.12 -9.31 -23.25
C THR A 204 -4.34 -8.72 -22.06
N PHE A 205 -5.01 -8.16 -21.05
CA PHE A 205 -4.35 -7.67 -19.84
C PHE A 205 -3.72 -8.80 -19.05
N PHE A 206 -4.45 -9.90 -18.83
CA PHE A 206 -3.90 -11.07 -18.12
C PHE A 206 -2.77 -11.72 -18.91
N GLN A 207 -2.84 -11.79 -20.23
CA GLN A 207 -1.74 -12.26 -21.08
C GLN A 207 -0.50 -11.37 -20.94
N ALA A 208 -0.67 -10.04 -20.90
CA ALA A 208 0.42 -9.10 -20.66
C ALA A 208 1.06 -9.34 -19.28
N TYR A 209 0.26 -9.53 -18.23
CA TYR A 209 0.76 -9.84 -16.88
C TYR A 209 1.55 -11.16 -16.86
N CYS A 210 1.02 -12.22 -17.48
CA CYS A 210 1.72 -13.50 -17.61
C CYS A 210 3.02 -13.35 -18.41
N GLY A 211 3.01 -12.53 -19.48
CA GLY A 211 4.20 -12.24 -20.28
C GLY A 211 5.32 -11.56 -19.47
N ILE A 212 4.95 -10.61 -18.59
CA ILE A 212 5.90 -9.93 -17.70
C ILE A 212 6.48 -10.92 -16.67
N LEU A 213 5.63 -11.75 -16.04
CA LEU A 213 6.05 -12.71 -15.03
C LEU A 213 6.92 -13.85 -15.59
N LYS A 214 6.82 -14.19 -16.88
CA LYS A 214 7.67 -15.19 -17.53
C LYS A 214 9.12 -14.73 -17.71
N GLN A 215 9.39 -13.42 -17.64
CA GLN A 215 10.76 -12.91 -17.72
C GLN A 215 11.43 -12.98 -16.35
N PRO A 216 12.54 -13.71 -16.19
CA PRO A 216 13.16 -13.93 -14.87
C PRO A 216 13.51 -12.64 -14.13
N GLN A 217 14.04 -11.65 -14.84
CA GLN A 217 14.40 -10.37 -14.23
C GLN A 217 13.17 -9.60 -13.73
N SER A 218 12.07 -9.60 -14.49
CA SER A 218 10.81 -8.97 -14.10
C SER A 218 10.16 -9.71 -12.92
N PHE A 219 10.19 -11.05 -12.97
CA PHE A 219 9.74 -11.89 -11.85
C PHE A 219 10.55 -11.58 -10.58
N GLY A 220 11.89 -11.53 -10.68
CA GLY A 220 12.76 -11.17 -9.56
C GLY A 220 12.47 -9.80 -8.97
N ASN A 221 12.25 -8.78 -9.82
CA ASN A 221 11.87 -7.44 -9.40
C ASN A 221 10.52 -7.44 -8.66
N ILE A 222 9.51 -8.12 -9.21
CA ILE A 222 8.18 -8.22 -8.60
C ILE A 222 8.23 -8.99 -7.30
N LEU A 223 8.98 -10.10 -7.23
CA LEU A 223 9.16 -10.89 -6.02
C LEU A 223 9.83 -10.07 -4.91
N CYS A 224 10.88 -9.31 -5.25
CA CYS A 224 11.56 -8.42 -4.32
C CYS A 224 10.59 -7.38 -3.74
N LEU A 225 9.82 -6.68 -4.60
CA LEU A 225 8.82 -5.70 -4.16
C LEU A 225 7.73 -6.32 -3.30
N SER A 226 7.20 -7.48 -3.71
CA SER A 226 6.15 -8.18 -2.97
C SER A 226 6.63 -8.60 -1.59
N ALA A 227 7.86 -9.11 -1.48
CA ALA A 227 8.42 -9.53 -0.21
C ALA A 227 8.74 -8.35 0.72
N MET A 228 9.29 -7.24 0.20
CA MET A 228 9.52 -6.03 1.00
C MET A 228 8.22 -5.47 1.57
N PHE A 229 7.16 -5.39 0.75
CA PHE A 229 5.83 -5.00 1.21
C PHE A 229 5.18 -6.05 2.12
N GLY A 230 5.46 -7.33 1.88
CA GLY A 230 5.06 -8.42 2.76
C GLY A 230 5.56 -8.20 4.20
N GLY A 231 6.86 -7.97 4.36
CA GLY A 231 7.45 -7.66 5.66
C GLY A 231 6.91 -6.36 6.28
N MET A 232 6.69 -5.32 5.45
CA MET A 232 6.07 -4.08 5.91
C MET A 232 4.65 -4.32 6.43
N PHE A 233 3.82 -5.11 5.75
CA PHE A 233 2.45 -5.37 6.21
C PHE A 233 2.38 -6.40 7.34
N ALA A 234 3.35 -7.31 7.47
CA ALA A 234 3.51 -8.12 8.68
C ALA A 234 3.80 -7.22 9.90
N TYR A 235 4.69 -6.22 9.75
CA TYR A 235 4.90 -5.18 10.75
C TYR A 235 3.61 -4.43 11.07
N VAL A 236 2.89 -3.93 10.04
CA VAL A 236 1.65 -3.15 10.20
C VAL A 236 0.59 -3.96 10.96
N ALA A 237 0.38 -5.24 10.61
CA ALA A 237 -0.62 -6.11 11.26
C ALA A 237 -0.20 -6.60 12.64
N GLY A 238 1.11 -6.74 12.90
CA GLY A 238 1.64 -7.31 14.14
C GLY A 238 1.86 -6.30 15.25
N THR A 239 2.31 -5.09 14.91
CA THR A 239 2.72 -4.11 15.93
C THR A 239 1.64 -3.62 16.88
N PRO A 240 0.34 -3.54 16.55
CA PRO A 240 -0.68 -3.21 17.53
C PRO A 240 -0.70 -4.18 18.72
N PHE A 241 -0.56 -5.47 18.45
CA PHE A 241 -0.52 -6.49 19.49
C PHE A 241 0.83 -6.51 20.22
N VAL A 242 1.94 -6.31 19.50
CA VAL A 242 3.27 -6.22 20.10
C VAL A 242 3.38 -4.99 21.00
N TYR A 243 2.98 -3.81 20.53
CA TYR A 243 3.16 -2.59 21.31
C TYR A 243 2.10 -2.44 22.40
N ILE A 244 0.80 -2.68 22.09
CA ILE A 244 -0.30 -2.40 23.01
C ILE A 244 -0.53 -3.56 23.98
N ASP A 245 -0.65 -4.81 23.50
CA ASP A 245 -0.95 -5.95 24.38
C ASP A 245 0.31 -6.51 25.06
N TYR A 246 1.44 -6.64 24.34
CA TYR A 246 2.64 -7.27 24.89
C TYR A 246 3.49 -6.29 25.71
N PHE A 247 3.81 -5.11 25.16
CA PHE A 247 4.59 -4.08 25.86
C PHE A 247 3.75 -3.08 26.66
N HIS A 248 2.42 -3.24 26.69
CA HIS A 248 1.48 -2.41 27.43
C HIS A 248 1.56 -0.91 27.11
N ILE A 249 1.92 -0.56 25.88
CA ILE A 249 1.94 0.83 25.41
C ILE A 249 0.48 1.29 25.23
N PRO A 250 0.10 2.45 25.80
CA PRO A 250 -1.25 2.97 25.65
C PRO A 250 -1.63 3.17 24.14
N PRO A 251 -2.85 2.80 23.71
CA PRO A 251 -3.26 2.92 22.31
C PRO A 251 -3.10 4.32 21.71
N GLN A 252 -3.26 5.38 22.51
CA GLN A 252 -3.06 6.78 22.07
C GLN A 252 -1.58 7.08 21.76
N ASP A 253 -0.64 6.37 22.36
CA ASP A 253 0.80 6.57 22.17
C ASP A 253 1.35 5.69 21.02
N TYR A 254 0.57 4.72 20.54
CA TYR A 254 0.95 3.84 19.44
C TYR A 254 1.44 4.61 18.21
N GLY A 255 0.79 5.75 17.90
CA GLY A 255 1.15 6.59 16.78
C GLY A 255 2.60 7.10 16.81
N PHE A 256 3.20 7.33 17.99
CA PHE A 256 4.61 7.75 18.12
C PHE A 256 5.56 6.62 17.68
N TYR A 257 5.33 5.43 18.16
CA TYR A 257 6.15 4.25 17.81
C TYR A 257 6.02 3.88 16.34
N PHE A 258 4.81 3.97 15.79
CA PHE A 258 4.58 3.78 14.36
C PHE A 258 5.25 4.88 13.53
N GLY A 259 5.14 6.13 13.96
CA GLY A 259 5.70 7.31 13.30
C GLY A 259 7.21 7.28 13.16
N ILE A 260 7.93 6.68 14.11
CA ILE A 260 9.40 6.48 14.02
C ILE A 260 9.75 5.73 12.72
N ASN A 261 9.02 4.68 12.38
CA ASN A 261 9.27 3.93 11.15
C ASN A 261 8.94 4.73 9.89
N VAL A 262 7.91 5.60 9.93
CA VAL A 262 7.60 6.52 8.82
C VAL A 262 8.75 7.51 8.61
N VAL A 263 9.36 8.03 9.68
CA VAL A 263 10.58 8.84 9.59
C VAL A 263 11.72 8.05 8.94
N GLY A 264 11.86 6.75 9.27
CA GLY A 264 12.80 5.85 8.62
C GLY A 264 12.61 5.77 7.09
N ILE A 265 11.36 5.66 6.63
CA ILE A 265 11.01 5.66 5.19
C ILE A 265 11.47 6.97 4.52
N VAL A 266 11.17 8.11 5.15
CA VAL A 266 11.57 9.43 4.62
C VAL A 266 13.09 9.55 4.54
N LEU A 267 13.80 9.22 5.62
CA LEU A 267 15.26 9.29 5.66
C LEU A 267 15.91 8.37 4.61
N ALA A 268 15.47 7.12 4.53
CA ALA A 268 15.99 6.18 3.52
C ALA A 268 15.72 6.66 2.10
N THR A 269 14.54 7.24 1.83
CA THR A 269 14.20 7.84 0.54
C THR A 269 15.13 9.02 0.20
N LEU A 270 15.42 9.90 1.16
CA LEU A 270 16.31 11.04 0.95
C LEU A 270 17.74 10.58 0.69
N ILE A 271 18.24 9.61 1.46
CA ILE A 271 19.56 9.00 1.28
C ILE A 271 19.64 8.34 -0.10
N ASN A 272 18.65 7.55 -0.47
CA ASN A 272 18.59 6.90 -1.79
C ASN A 272 18.63 7.93 -2.91
N ASN A 273 17.84 9.00 -2.85
CA ASN A 273 17.81 10.07 -3.85
C ASN A 273 19.18 10.75 -4.01
N TYR A 274 19.97 10.84 -2.94
CA TYR A 274 21.33 11.33 -3.00
C TYR A 274 22.29 10.32 -3.63
N CYS A 275 22.17 9.04 -3.24
CA CYS A 275 23.04 7.96 -3.71
C CYS A 275 22.88 7.66 -5.21
N VAL A 276 21.63 7.58 -5.72
CA VAL A 276 21.36 7.26 -7.14
C VAL A 276 21.79 8.37 -8.11
N LYS A 277 22.06 9.59 -7.61
CA LYS A 277 22.67 10.67 -8.42
C LYS A 277 24.18 10.49 -8.61
N ARG A 278 24.85 9.72 -7.73
CA ARG A 278 26.31 9.55 -7.72
C ARG A 278 26.76 8.15 -8.13
N TYR A 279 25.91 7.15 -7.88
CA TYR A 279 26.24 5.74 -8.10
C TYR A 279 25.21 5.07 -9.00
N ALA A 280 25.62 4.01 -9.69
CA ALA A 280 24.71 3.20 -10.48
C ALA A 280 23.63 2.59 -9.57
N VAL A 281 22.36 2.66 -9.98
CA VAL A 281 21.19 2.16 -9.22
C VAL A 281 21.40 0.71 -8.73
N GLN A 282 22.04 -0.13 -9.54
CA GLN A 282 22.30 -1.53 -9.17
C GLN A 282 23.28 -1.67 -7.98
N ARG A 283 24.28 -0.79 -7.87
CA ARG A 283 25.21 -0.76 -6.70
C ARG A 283 24.49 -0.28 -5.45
N VAL A 284 23.62 0.72 -5.59
CA VAL A 284 22.79 1.21 -4.47
C VAL A 284 21.88 0.10 -3.99
N LEU A 285 21.16 -0.58 -4.91
CA LEU A 285 20.31 -1.73 -4.56
C LEU A 285 21.07 -2.86 -3.88
N MET A 286 22.30 -3.16 -4.30
CA MET A 286 23.13 -4.18 -3.61
C MET A 286 23.42 -3.80 -2.17
N ALA A 287 23.76 -2.53 -1.92
CA ALA A 287 24.00 -2.05 -0.55
C ALA A 287 22.72 -2.09 0.29
N GLU A 288 21.59 -1.66 -0.28
CA GLU A 288 20.26 -1.73 0.37
C GLU A 288 19.87 -3.16 0.71
N MET A 289 20.10 -4.13 -0.19
CA MET A 289 19.84 -5.56 0.07
C MET A 289 20.78 -6.12 1.14
N GLY A 290 22.02 -5.63 1.24
CA GLY A 290 22.92 -5.94 2.34
C GLY A 290 22.36 -5.49 3.70
N LEU A 291 21.78 -4.28 3.76
CA LEU A 291 21.12 -3.77 4.96
C LEU A 291 19.83 -4.56 5.28
N VAL A 292 19.07 -4.97 4.26
CA VAL A 292 17.89 -5.87 4.44
C VAL A 292 18.32 -7.21 5.05
N ALA A 293 19.46 -7.77 4.59
CA ALA A 293 19.98 -9.02 5.14
C ALA A 293 20.38 -8.86 6.60
N LEU A 294 21.06 -7.76 6.95
CA LEU A 294 21.44 -7.45 8.33
C LEU A 294 20.21 -7.26 9.23
N ALA A 295 19.19 -6.55 8.75
CA ALA A 295 17.93 -6.38 9.49
C ALA A 295 17.20 -7.72 9.67
N GLY A 296 17.14 -8.55 8.62
CA GLY A 296 16.54 -9.89 8.68
C GLY A 296 17.24 -10.81 9.69
N MET A 297 18.57 -10.76 9.73
CA MET A 297 19.35 -11.51 10.71
C MET A 297 19.15 -10.95 12.14
N ALA A 298 19.08 -9.64 12.27
CA ALA A 298 18.83 -8.98 13.56
C ALA A 298 17.46 -9.37 14.13
N PHE A 299 16.42 -9.48 13.32
CA PHE A 299 15.12 -10.00 13.74
C PHE A 299 15.16 -11.44 14.24
N PHE A 300 15.95 -12.26 13.58
CA PHE A 300 16.08 -13.67 13.96
C PHE A 300 16.79 -13.84 15.30
N LEU A 301 17.73 -12.94 15.62
CA LEU A 301 18.53 -12.93 16.86
C LEU A 301 17.94 -12.01 17.95
N ALA A 302 16.89 -11.24 17.64
CA ALA A 302 16.34 -10.26 18.56
C ALA A 302 15.72 -10.96 19.77
N ASP A 303 16.01 -10.41 20.96
CA ASP A 303 15.30 -10.74 22.18
C ASP A 303 13.85 -10.21 22.08
N PRO A 304 12.83 -11.09 22.09
CA PRO A 304 11.44 -10.68 21.95
C PRO A 304 10.95 -9.81 23.13
N ASP A 305 11.63 -9.84 24.27
CA ASP A 305 11.26 -9.08 25.46
C ASP A 305 11.89 -7.67 25.48
N SER A 306 12.75 -7.36 24.51
CA SER A 306 13.39 -6.07 24.37
C SER A 306 12.75 -5.24 23.26
N LEU A 307 11.97 -4.21 23.62
CA LEU A 307 11.36 -3.29 22.66
C LEU A 307 12.41 -2.64 21.73
N PHE A 308 13.57 -2.25 22.27
CA PHE A 308 14.63 -1.63 21.47
C PHE A 308 15.24 -2.61 20.46
N ALA A 309 15.42 -3.89 20.85
CA ALA A 309 15.93 -4.93 19.97
C ALA A 309 14.98 -5.22 18.80
N ILE A 310 13.69 -4.97 18.98
CA ILE A 310 12.66 -5.07 17.92
C ILE A 310 12.63 -3.80 17.05
N MET A 311 12.61 -2.63 17.68
CA MET A 311 12.40 -1.37 16.96
C MET A 311 13.55 -1.00 16.02
N LEU A 312 14.79 -1.26 16.38
CA LEU A 312 15.95 -0.88 15.56
C LEU A 312 15.99 -1.60 14.21
N PRO A 313 15.87 -2.94 14.12
CA PRO A 313 15.78 -3.61 12.83
C PRO A 313 14.47 -3.28 12.09
N LEU A 314 13.35 -3.01 12.79
CA LEU A 314 12.12 -2.53 12.15
C LEU A 314 12.32 -1.18 11.45
N PHE A 315 12.91 -0.22 12.12
CA PHE A 315 13.26 1.09 11.56
C PHE A 315 14.10 0.93 10.28
N THR A 316 15.07 0.03 10.30
CA THR A 316 15.95 -0.23 9.16
C THR A 316 15.17 -0.90 8.01
N PHE A 317 14.46 -2.01 8.28
CA PHE A 317 13.75 -2.77 7.26
C PHE A 317 12.61 -1.97 6.62
N VAL A 318 11.76 -1.37 7.46
CA VAL A 318 10.61 -0.56 6.99
C VAL A 318 11.11 0.69 6.27
N GLY A 319 12.14 1.34 6.79
CA GLY A 319 12.78 2.49 6.13
C GLY A 319 13.25 2.16 4.72
N LEU A 320 13.93 1.02 4.54
CA LEU A 320 14.44 0.60 3.24
C LEU A 320 13.35 0.35 2.18
N THR A 321 12.09 0.13 2.56
CA THR A 321 11.00 0.05 1.58
C THR A 321 10.84 1.33 0.77
N GLY A 322 11.09 2.50 1.38
CA GLY A 322 11.07 3.81 0.72
C GLY A 322 12.20 4.00 -0.29
N ALA A 323 13.33 3.34 -0.10
CA ALA A 323 14.49 3.41 -0.98
C ALA A 323 14.45 2.36 -2.10
N ILE A 324 14.15 1.11 -1.76
CA ILE A 324 14.16 -0.02 -2.70
C ILE A 324 13.04 0.09 -3.71
N THR A 325 11.83 0.46 -3.28
CA THR A 325 10.63 0.50 -4.13
C THR A 325 10.83 1.35 -5.40
N PRO A 326 11.25 2.62 -5.36
CA PRO A 326 11.43 3.42 -6.58
C PRO A 326 12.55 2.89 -7.47
N ASN A 327 13.60 2.30 -6.92
CA ASN A 327 14.72 1.75 -7.67
C ASN A 327 14.29 0.52 -8.47
N VAL A 328 13.58 -0.42 -7.85
CA VAL A 328 13.07 -1.64 -8.48
C VAL A 328 11.97 -1.30 -9.50
N MET A 329 11.05 -0.39 -9.17
CA MET A 329 10.03 0.10 -10.11
C MET A 329 10.65 0.73 -11.35
N THR A 330 11.71 1.52 -11.19
CA THR A 330 12.44 2.12 -12.32
C THR A 330 13.10 1.04 -13.19
N SER A 331 13.66 0.00 -12.58
CA SER A 331 14.22 -1.15 -13.30
C SER A 331 13.17 -1.85 -14.15
N LEU A 332 12.00 -2.12 -13.56
CA LEU A 332 10.87 -2.77 -14.24
C LEU A 332 10.33 -1.93 -15.40
N LEU A 333 10.22 -0.61 -15.22
CA LEU A 333 9.79 0.32 -16.27
C LEU A 333 10.76 0.33 -17.48
N LYS A 334 12.06 0.27 -17.22
CA LYS A 334 13.07 0.20 -18.29
C LYS A 334 12.96 -1.09 -19.10
N GLN A 335 12.63 -2.20 -18.46
CA GLN A 335 12.45 -3.50 -19.11
C GLN A 335 11.18 -3.56 -19.97
N HIS A 336 10.13 -2.85 -19.58
CA HIS A 336 8.80 -2.92 -20.20
C HIS A 336 8.28 -1.54 -20.66
N SER A 337 9.11 -0.77 -21.36
CA SER A 337 8.74 0.57 -21.84
C SER A 337 7.46 0.59 -22.68
N HIS A 338 7.22 -0.44 -23.51
CA HIS A 338 6.04 -0.57 -24.35
C HIS A 338 4.78 -1.02 -23.59
N ALA A 339 4.94 -1.65 -22.43
CA ALA A 339 3.86 -2.15 -21.56
C ALA A 339 3.93 -1.55 -20.15
N ALA A 340 4.46 -0.34 -20.02
CA ALA A 340 4.76 0.32 -18.74
C ALA A 340 3.55 0.36 -17.79
N GLY A 341 2.34 0.63 -18.33
CA GLY A 341 1.11 0.65 -17.54
C GLY A 341 0.77 -0.70 -16.92
N ALA A 342 0.86 -1.79 -17.71
CA ALA A 342 0.61 -3.15 -17.23
C ALA A 342 1.68 -3.59 -16.20
N ALA A 343 2.95 -3.29 -16.45
CA ALA A 343 4.05 -3.63 -15.54
C ALA A 343 3.89 -2.94 -14.17
N MET A 344 3.54 -1.66 -14.17
CA MET A 344 3.33 -0.90 -12.93
C MET A 344 2.07 -1.34 -12.17
N ALA A 345 0.98 -1.64 -12.89
CA ALA A 345 -0.23 -2.15 -12.27
C ALA A 345 0.00 -3.52 -11.62
N LEU A 346 0.69 -4.42 -12.33
CA LEU A 346 1.05 -5.73 -11.81
C LEU A 346 1.96 -5.62 -10.58
N ALA A 347 3.02 -4.82 -10.66
CA ALA A 347 3.94 -4.63 -9.54
C ALA A 347 3.24 -4.07 -8.31
N ALA A 348 2.40 -3.03 -8.48
CA ALA A 348 1.63 -2.46 -7.38
C ALA A 348 0.64 -3.47 -6.77
N SER A 349 -0.05 -4.26 -7.59
CA SER A 349 -0.96 -5.30 -7.08
C SER A 349 -0.20 -6.41 -6.35
N MET A 350 0.96 -6.82 -6.85
CA MET A 350 1.78 -7.86 -6.22
C MET A 350 2.39 -7.41 -4.90
N GLN A 351 2.62 -6.11 -4.69
CA GLN A 351 2.99 -5.57 -3.38
C GLN A 351 1.90 -5.86 -2.33
N PHE A 352 0.64 -5.62 -2.65
CA PHE A 352 -0.48 -5.93 -1.76
C PHE A 352 -0.72 -7.44 -1.61
N ALA A 353 -0.49 -8.22 -2.67
CA ALA A 353 -0.53 -9.69 -2.58
C ALA A 353 0.55 -10.22 -1.63
N GLY A 354 1.78 -9.68 -1.68
CA GLY A 354 2.83 -9.99 -0.71
C GLY A 354 2.43 -9.63 0.72
N GLY A 355 1.81 -8.45 0.88
CA GLY A 355 1.22 -8.02 2.15
C GLY A 355 0.18 -8.98 2.68
N PHE A 356 -0.75 -9.43 1.83
CA PHE A 356 -1.76 -10.45 2.18
C PHE A 356 -1.11 -11.76 2.66
N VAL A 357 -0.14 -12.28 1.91
CA VAL A 357 0.52 -13.54 2.26
C VAL A 357 1.25 -13.43 3.59
N ALA A 358 2.02 -12.35 3.80
CA ALA A 358 2.81 -12.18 5.01
C ALA A 358 1.95 -11.88 6.25
N SER A 359 0.94 -11.01 6.14
CA SER A 359 0.02 -10.74 7.24
C SER A 359 -0.90 -11.93 7.55
N GLY A 360 -1.27 -12.72 6.53
CA GLY A 360 -2.00 -13.97 6.70
C GLY A 360 -1.14 -15.04 7.38
N ALA A 361 0.13 -15.16 7.02
CA ALA A 361 1.07 -16.05 7.70
C ALA A 361 1.27 -15.63 9.17
N LEU A 362 1.39 -14.32 9.44
CA LEU A 362 1.44 -13.79 10.80
C LEU A 362 0.21 -14.22 11.62
N SER A 363 -0.98 -14.04 11.05
CA SER A 363 -2.24 -14.44 11.68
C SER A 363 -2.29 -15.94 11.96
N TYR A 364 -1.92 -16.78 10.99
CA TYR A 364 -1.98 -18.24 11.10
C TYR A 364 -0.99 -18.82 12.13
N PHE A 365 0.23 -18.27 12.21
CA PHE A 365 1.28 -18.73 13.13
C PHE A 365 1.34 -17.93 14.43
N PHE A 366 0.37 -17.07 14.70
CA PHE A 366 0.38 -16.22 15.89
C PHE A 366 0.45 -17.05 17.18
N ASN A 367 1.34 -16.65 18.09
CA ASN A 367 1.64 -17.39 19.34
C ASN A 367 1.64 -16.48 20.60
N ASN A 368 0.93 -15.36 20.56
CA ASN A 368 0.91 -14.34 21.63
C ASN A 368 2.29 -13.76 21.97
N SER A 369 3.24 -13.83 21.04
CA SER A 369 4.59 -13.32 21.21
C SER A 369 5.02 -12.49 20.00
N PRO A 370 5.91 -11.50 20.16
CA PRO A 370 6.52 -10.77 19.05
C PRO A 370 7.27 -11.66 18.06
N GLN A 371 7.69 -12.84 18.51
CA GLN A 371 8.57 -13.76 17.77
C GLN A 371 8.03 -14.11 16.38
N THR A 372 6.73 -14.39 16.28
CA THR A 372 6.10 -14.72 14.98
C THR A 372 6.23 -13.59 13.98
N MET A 373 6.00 -12.34 14.43
CA MET A 373 6.17 -11.15 13.58
C MET A 373 7.62 -11.03 13.09
N LEU A 374 8.60 -11.21 14.00
CA LEU A 374 10.03 -11.13 13.68
C LEU A 374 10.42 -12.19 12.65
N TRP A 375 9.95 -13.44 12.79
CA TRP A 375 10.23 -14.52 11.84
C TRP A 375 9.60 -14.30 10.47
N VAL A 376 8.37 -13.82 10.43
CA VAL A 376 7.70 -13.51 9.15
C VAL A 376 8.45 -12.41 8.40
N ILE A 377 8.86 -11.34 9.10
CA ILE A 377 9.63 -10.25 8.48
C ILE A 377 11.01 -10.74 8.02
N SER A 378 11.70 -11.56 8.82
CA SER A 378 12.98 -12.19 8.42
C SER A 378 12.83 -13.04 7.17
N THR A 379 11.75 -13.83 7.08
CA THR A 379 11.46 -14.65 5.90
C THR A 379 11.22 -13.76 4.67
N CYS A 380 10.46 -12.68 4.83
CA CYS A 380 10.25 -11.70 3.76
C CYS A 380 11.58 -11.04 3.31
N ALA A 381 12.47 -10.71 4.24
CA ALA A 381 13.81 -10.20 3.91
C ALA A 381 14.60 -11.22 3.06
N GLY A 382 14.59 -12.50 3.44
CA GLY A 382 15.23 -13.57 2.68
C GLY A 382 14.66 -13.73 1.26
N VAL A 383 13.31 -13.70 1.13
CA VAL A 383 12.63 -13.78 -0.17
C VAL A 383 12.94 -12.56 -1.05
N ALA A 384 13.01 -11.35 -0.46
CA ALA A 384 13.38 -10.14 -1.18
C ALA A 384 14.79 -10.23 -1.76
N ILE A 385 15.75 -10.74 -0.98
CA ILE A 385 17.14 -10.97 -1.42
C ILE A 385 17.17 -11.99 -2.56
N VAL A 386 16.45 -13.11 -2.44
CA VAL A 386 16.35 -14.11 -3.53
C VAL A 386 15.78 -13.48 -4.79
N GLY A 387 14.69 -12.68 -4.66
CA GLY A 387 14.12 -11.92 -5.78
C GLY A 387 15.15 -11.02 -6.45
N PHE A 388 15.92 -10.28 -5.67
CA PHE A 388 16.98 -9.42 -6.19
C PHE A 388 18.09 -10.21 -6.87
N MET A 389 18.54 -11.34 -6.30
CA MET A 389 19.57 -12.19 -6.92
C MET A 389 19.13 -12.74 -8.28
N ILE A 390 17.85 -13.04 -8.48
CA ILE A 390 17.31 -13.43 -9.79
C ILE A 390 17.50 -12.32 -10.82
N THR A 391 17.40 -11.05 -10.43
CA THR A 391 17.58 -9.92 -11.34
C THR A 391 19.03 -9.73 -11.82
N LEU A 392 20.00 -10.27 -11.08
CA LEU A 392 21.43 -10.16 -11.42
C LEU A 392 21.87 -11.17 -12.50
N LYS A 393 21.06 -12.21 -12.78
CA LYS A 393 21.39 -13.19 -13.81
C LYS A 393 21.31 -12.54 -15.20
N PRO A 394 22.35 -12.66 -16.03
CA PRO A 394 22.31 -12.18 -17.39
C PRO A 394 21.19 -12.89 -18.18
N ASN A 395 20.52 -12.15 -19.06
CA ASN A 395 19.54 -12.75 -19.97
C ASN A 395 20.22 -13.82 -20.82
N SER A 396 19.87 -15.08 -20.65
CA SER A 396 20.30 -16.19 -21.51
C SER A 396 19.57 -16.24 -22.86
N ILE A 397 18.90 -15.13 -23.25
CA ILE A 397 18.18 -15.00 -24.52
C ILE A 397 18.80 -13.85 -25.32
N SER A 398 19.99 -14.08 -25.83
CA SER A 398 20.57 -13.37 -26.96
C SER A 398 21.57 -14.28 -27.67
N SER A 399 21.05 -15.28 -28.31
CA SER A 399 21.75 -15.99 -29.39
C SER A 399 20.71 -16.39 -30.44
#